data_228d4df6fb4752e365d6327ef06ade56
#
_entry.id   228d4df6fb4752e365d6327ef06ade56
#
_cell.length_a   1.000
_cell.length_b   1.000
_cell.length_c   1.000
_cell.angle_alpha   90.00
_cell.angle_beta   90.00
_cell.angle_gamma   90.00
#
_symmetry.space_group_name_H-M   'P 1'
#
loop_
_entity.id
_entity.type
_entity.pdbx_description
1 polymer ?
#
loop_
_entity_poly.entity_id
_entity_poly.type
_entity_poly.pdbx_seq_one_letter_code
_entity_poly.pdbx_strand_id
1 'polypeptide(L)'
;MIVLFVSRQLAFGSKARLARHIERLESLGITHVIDVRKYAGKKVRKFKTIRLNFKDDARPRPMWFYARALRFYEKALKDPNSKVYVMCRGGRRRSASMTYFLLRASGFGPRKAENTIRRARPCAQIVRAYRESGEEYLRRMKRWRDL
;
A
#
# COMPACT_ATOMS: atom_id res chain seq x y z
N MET A 1 -7.57 -14.89 4.70
CA MET A 1 -6.73 -13.77 4.22
C MET A 1 -7.15 -13.39 2.81
N ILE A 2 -7.35 -12.12 2.58
CA ILE A 2 -7.73 -11.57 1.27
C ILE A 2 -6.51 -10.91 0.64
N VAL A 3 -6.19 -11.30 -0.60
CA VAL A 3 -5.08 -10.75 -1.39
C VAL A 3 -5.60 -10.38 -2.77
N LEU A 4 -5.49 -9.12 -3.14
CA LEU A 4 -6.06 -8.56 -4.36
C LEU A 4 -4.98 -7.80 -5.15
N PHE A 5 -4.62 -8.30 -6.33
CA PHE A 5 -3.69 -7.62 -7.22
C PHE A 5 -4.40 -6.48 -7.96
N VAL A 6 -3.77 -5.31 -7.98
CA VAL A 6 -4.21 -4.12 -8.73
C VAL A 6 -3.30 -3.82 -9.90
N SER A 7 -2.13 -4.43 -9.93
CA SER A 7 -1.20 -4.44 -11.05
C SER A 7 -0.34 -5.70 -10.96
N ARG A 8 0.54 -5.90 -11.92
CA ARG A 8 1.46 -7.05 -11.91
C ARG A 8 2.31 -7.11 -10.63
N GLN A 9 2.71 -5.95 -10.09
CA GLN A 9 3.66 -5.86 -8.98
C GLN A 9 3.06 -5.29 -7.70
N LEU A 10 1.76 -5.04 -7.63
CA LEU A 10 1.13 -4.44 -6.47
C LEU A 10 -0.16 -5.18 -6.10
N ALA A 11 -0.23 -5.60 -4.86
CA ALA A 11 -1.42 -6.19 -4.25
C ALA A 11 -1.72 -5.54 -2.90
N PHE A 12 -2.95 -5.64 -2.46
CA PHE A 12 -3.35 -5.21 -1.12
C PHE A 12 -4.33 -6.21 -0.50
N GLY A 13 -4.50 -6.14 0.80
CA GLY A 13 -5.45 -7.00 1.46
C GLY A 13 -5.32 -7.04 2.97
N SER A 14 -5.76 -8.15 3.53
CA SER A 14 -5.84 -8.36 4.97
C SER A 14 -4.55 -8.93 5.54
N LYS A 15 -4.47 -8.95 6.87
CA LYS A 15 -3.27 -9.42 7.58
C LYS A 15 -3.00 -10.91 7.33
N ALA A 16 -1.73 -11.22 7.18
CA ALA A 16 -1.22 -12.58 7.17
C ALA A 16 -0.89 -12.99 8.62
N ARG A 17 -1.66 -13.92 9.18
CA ARG A 17 -1.54 -14.33 10.60
C ARG A 17 -0.94 -15.72 10.77
N LEU A 18 -1.19 -16.60 9.84
CA LEU A 18 -0.89 -18.03 9.94
C LEU A 18 0.19 -18.42 8.94
N ALA A 19 0.89 -19.51 9.23
CA ALA A 19 1.90 -20.06 8.31
C ALA A 19 1.35 -20.27 6.90
N ARG A 20 0.13 -20.77 6.78
CA ARG A 20 -0.54 -20.95 5.47
C ARG A 20 -0.74 -19.63 4.70
N HIS A 21 -0.92 -18.51 5.41
CA HIS A 21 -1.03 -17.18 4.79
C HIS A 21 0.30 -16.75 4.20
N ILE A 22 1.38 -16.99 4.93
CA ILE A 22 2.74 -16.69 4.48
C ILE A 22 3.07 -17.52 3.24
N GLU A 23 2.79 -18.81 3.28
CA GLU A 23 3.00 -19.71 2.15
C GLU A 23 2.21 -19.26 0.91
N ARG A 24 0.97 -18.79 1.11
CA ARG A 24 0.17 -18.26 0.01
C ARG A 24 0.79 -16.98 -0.58
N LEU A 25 1.25 -16.06 0.24
CA LEU A 25 1.93 -14.85 -0.25
C LEU A 25 3.18 -15.22 -1.05
N GLU A 26 3.97 -16.18 -0.57
CA GLU A 26 5.13 -16.68 -1.30
C GLU A 26 4.73 -17.29 -2.65
N SER A 27 3.69 -18.12 -2.67
CA SER A 27 3.22 -18.76 -3.89
C SER A 27 2.70 -17.76 -4.93
N LEU A 28 2.20 -16.61 -4.47
CA LEU A 28 1.77 -15.49 -5.32
C LEU A 28 2.94 -14.63 -5.80
N GLY A 29 4.16 -14.92 -5.35
CA GLY A 29 5.35 -14.19 -5.75
C GLY A 29 5.62 -12.90 -4.96
N ILE A 30 4.94 -12.70 -3.83
CA ILE A 30 5.20 -11.53 -2.97
C ILE A 30 6.63 -11.58 -2.44
N THR A 31 7.33 -10.46 -2.54
CA THR A 31 8.70 -10.28 -2.09
C THR A 31 8.83 -9.19 -1.03
N HIS A 32 7.92 -8.22 -1.05
CA HIS A 32 7.95 -7.03 -0.20
C HIS A 32 6.58 -6.82 0.44
N VAL A 33 6.57 -6.36 1.69
CA VAL A 33 5.33 -6.05 2.43
C VAL A 33 5.41 -4.64 2.98
N ILE A 34 4.36 -3.85 2.70
CA ILE A 34 4.11 -2.57 3.37
C ILE A 34 3.03 -2.84 4.42
N ASP A 35 3.43 -2.91 5.67
CA ASP A 35 2.53 -3.17 6.79
C ASP A 35 2.02 -1.84 7.35
N VAL A 36 0.76 -1.54 7.08
CA VAL A 36 0.11 -0.31 7.53
C VAL A 36 -0.75 -0.49 8.77
N ARG A 37 -0.53 -1.56 9.53
CA ARG A 37 -1.21 -1.75 10.83
C ARG A 37 -0.55 -0.89 11.91
N LYS A 38 -1.36 -0.46 12.89
CA LYS A 38 -0.83 0.29 14.04
C LYS A 38 0.07 -0.60 14.93
N TYR A 39 -0.42 -1.77 15.25
CA TYR A 39 0.29 -2.75 16.07
C TYR A 39 0.61 -3.97 15.22
N ALA A 40 1.73 -3.92 14.55
CA ALA A 40 2.23 -5.07 13.84
C ALA A 40 2.84 -6.05 14.85
N GLY A 41 2.42 -7.29 14.80
CA GLY A 41 3.07 -8.37 15.55
C GLY A 41 4.50 -8.61 15.06
N LYS A 42 5.02 -9.81 15.21
CA LYS A 42 6.36 -10.15 14.72
C LYS A 42 6.49 -9.89 13.22
N LYS A 43 7.64 -9.37 12.79
CA LYS A 43 7.96 -9.23 11.36
C LYS A 43 7.86 -10.60 10.69
N VAL A 44 7.27 -10.63 9.51
CA VAL A 44 7.33 -11.79 8.63
C VAL A 44 8.69 -11.77 7.96
N ARG A 45 9.64 -12.57 8.45
CA ARG A 45 11.06 -12.55 8.04
C ARG A 45 11.30 -12.91 6.57
N LYS A 46 10.35 -13.61 5.92
CA LYS A 46 10.49 -14.06 4.53
C LYS A 46 10.37 -12.94 3.49
N PHE A 47 9.85 -11.79 3.89
CA PHE A 47 9.66 -10.64 2.99
C PHE A 47 10.42 -9.45 3.52
N LYS A 48 10.95 -8.62 2.60
CA LYS A 48 11.40 -7.28 2.99
C LYS A 48 10.17 -6.50 3.43
N THR A 49 10.18 -5.96 4.64
CA THR A 49 9.00 -5.36 5.25
C THR A 49 9.30 -3.98 5.80
N ILE A 50 8.41 -3.03 5.49
CA ILE A 50 8.36 -1.73 6.16
C ILE A 50 7.09 -1.66 7.00
N ARG A 51 7.21 -1.15 8.22
CA ARG A 51 6.10 -0.93 9.15
C ARG A 51 5.86 0.55 9.32
N LEU A 52 4.62 1.00 9.06
CA LEU A 52 4.28 2.41 9.08
C LEU A 52 3.42 2.84 10.26
N ASN A 53 3.10 1.96 11.20
CA ASN A 53 2.33 2.26 12.42
C ASN A 53 1.11 3.15 12.14
N PHE A 54 0.26 2.71 11.24
CA PHE A 54 -0.85 3.51 10.74
C PHE A 54 -2.11 3.27 11.58
N LYS A 55 -2.44 4.24 12.46
CA LYS A 55 -3.70 4.22 13.18
C LYS A 55 -4.86 4.57 12.23
N ASP A 56 -5.92 3.75 12.24
CA ASP A 56 -7.10 4.01 11.41
C ASP A 56 -8.07 4.98 12.12
N ASP A 57 -7.66 6.25 12.19
CA ASP A 57 -8.39 7.31 12.89
C ASP A 57 -9.04 8.34 11.95
N ALA A 58 -8.98 8.09 10.64
CA ALA A 58 -9.50 8.98 9.59
C ALA A 58 -8.91 10.40 9.62
N ARG A 59 -7.69 10.56 10.15
CA ARG A 59 -6.94 11.83 10.16
C ARG A 59 -5.84 11.85 9.11
N PRO A 60 -5.43 13.04 8.63
CA PRO A 60 -4.33 13.15 7.68
C PRO A 60 -3.05 12.48 8.18
N ARG A 61 -2.29 11.91 7.27
CA ARG A 61 -0.95 11.38 7.58
C ARG A 61 0.11 12.42 7.23
N PRO A 62 1.21 12.46 7.98
CA PRO A 62 2.29 13.40 7.72
C PRO A 62 3.06 13.07 6.43
N MET A 63 3.76 14.05 5.89
CA MET A 63 4.53 13.89 4.65
C MET A 63 5.55 12.75 4.71
N TRP A 64 6.24 12.58 5.83
CA TRP A 64 7.25 11.54 5.99
C TRP A 64 6.66 10.12 5.84
N PHE A 65 5.39 9.95 6.21
CA PHE A 65 4.68 8.68 6.08
C PHE A 65 4.61 8.24 4.60
N TYR A 66 4.18 9.15 3.74
CA TYR A 66 4.12 8.90 2.29
C TYR A 66 5.50 8.79 1.67
N ALA A 67 6.44 9.62 2.10
CA ALA A 67 7.82 9.56 1.63
C ALA A 67 8.44 8.18 1.88
N ARG A 68 8.27 7.63 3.07
CA ARG A 68 8.79 6.31 3.43
C ARG A 68 8.13 5.20 2.60
N ALA A 69 6.82 5.24 2.47
CA ALA A 69 6.08 4.25 1.70
C ALA A 69 6.51 4.25 0.23
N LEU A 70 6.56 5.43 -0.38
CA LEU A 70 6.90 5.58 -1.79
C LEU A 70 8.35 5.18 -2.06
N ARG A 71 9.28 5.57 -1.21
CA ARG A 71 10.69 5.20 -1.33
C ARG A 71 10.88 3.68 -1.30
N PHE A 72 10.23 3.03 -0.36
CA PHE A 72 10.25 1.58 -0.26
C PHE A 72 9.67 0.91 -1.51
N TYR A 73 8.54 1.39 -1.97
CA TYR A 73 7.87 0.88 -3.17
C TYR A 73 8.71 1.06 -4.44
N GLU A 74 9.20 2.26 -4.68
CA GLU A 74 10.04 2.54 -5.86
C GLU A 74 11.31 1.71 -5.87
N LYS A 75 11.93 1.51 -4.72
CA LYS A 75 13.11 0.66 -4.60
C LYS A 75 12.80 -0.79 -4.93
N ALA A 76 11.65 -1.30 -4.46
CA ALA A 76 11.20 -2.65 -4.78
C ALA A 76 10.98 -2.82 -6.29
N LEU A 77 10.37 -1.84 -6.94
CA LEU A 77 10.06 -1.90 -8.36
C LEU A 77 11.27 -1.87 -9.30
N LYS A 78 12.47 -1.57 -8.79
CA LYS A 78 13.70 -1.68 -9.59
C LYS A 78 13.97 -3.11 -10.05
N ASP A 79 13.49 -4.09 -9.30
CA ASP A 79 13.49 -5.49 -9.73
C ASP A 79 12.12 -5.81 -10.35
N PRO A 80 12.05 -6.11 -11.67
CA PRO A 80 10.78 -6.39 -12.34
C PRO A 80 10.10 -7.67 -11.84
N ASN A 81 10.80 -8.53 -11.11
CA ASN A 81 10.24 -9.74 -10.51
C ASN A 81 9.68 -9.50 -9.11
N SER A 82 9.91 -8.34 -8.52
CA SER A 82 9.37 -8.00 -7.20
C SER A 82 7.87 -7.76 -7.26
N LYS A 83 7.19 -8.19 -6.19
CA LYS A 83 5.77 -7.90 -5.96
C LYS A 83 5.58 -7.40 -4.54
N VAL A 84 4.86 -6.31 -4.41
CA VAL A 84 4.63 -5.62 -3.15
C VAL A 84 3.20 -5.89 -2.68
N TYR A 85 3.06 -6.27 -1.42
CA TYR A 85 1.77 -6.48 -0.76
C TYR A 85 1.55 -5.41 0.32
N VAL A 86 0.48 -4.64 0.19
CA VAL A 86 0.08 -3.65 1.20
C VAL A 86 -0.93 -4.30 2.13
N MET A 87 -0.55 -4.44 3.39
CA MET A 87 -1.28 -5.21 4.38
C MET A 87 -1.79 -4.32 5.50
N CYS A 88 -3.10 -4.39 5.77
CA CYS A 88 -3.67 -3.88 7.01
C CYS A 88 -4.45 -5.00 7.71
N ARG A 89 -5.26 -4.69 8.71
CA ARG A 89 -6.00 -5.73 9.44
C ARG A 89 -7.07 -6.38 8.57
N GLY A 90 -8.00 -5.59 8.04
CA GLY A 90 -9.14 -6.09 7.27
C GLY A 90 -9.01 -5.97 5.75
N GLY A 91 -8.00 -5.24 5.27
CA GLY A 91 -7.81 -5.02 3.84
C GLY A 91 -8.89 -4.14 3.19
N ARG A 92 -9.49 -3.21 3.94
CA ARG A 92 -10.61 -2.39 3.45
C ARG A 92 -10.34 -0.90 3.39
N ARG A 93 -9.59 -0.35 4.35
CA ARG A 93 -9.43 1.09 4.53
C ARG A 93 -7.98 1.54 4.41
N ARG A 94 -7.14 1.20 5.37
CA ARG A 94 -5.72 1.64 5.38
C ARG A 94 -4.93 1.09 4.20
N SER A 95 -5.05 -0.21 3.93
CA SER A 95 -4.35 -0.81 2.79
C SER A 95 -4.90 -0.31 1.45
N ALA A 96 -6.22 -0.16 1.32
CA ALA A 96 -6.83 0.40 0.11
C ALA A 96 -6.40 1.85 -0.13
N SER A 97 -6.35 2.68 0.92
CA SER A 97 -5.94 4.08 0.83
C SER A 97 -4.46 4.22 0.48
N MET A 98 -3.59 3.41 1.08
CA MET A 98 -2.17 3.38 0.71
C MET A 98 -1.97 2.90 -0.72
N THR A 99 -2.70 1.90 -1.15
CA THR A 99 -2.63 1.37 -2.52
C THR A 99 -3.09 2.42 -3.53
N TYR A 100 -4.15 3.17 -3.23
CA TYR A 100 -4.56 4.32 -4.03
C TYR A 100 -3.41 5.31 -4.20
N PHE A 101 -2.74 5.69 -3.11
CA PHE A 101 -1.58 6.59 -3.15
C PHE A 101 -0.47 6.05 -4.06
N LEU A 102 -0.12 4.77 -3.94
CA LEU A 102 0.93 4.16 -4.76
C LEU A 102 0.56 4.12 -6.24
N LEU A 103 -0.69 3.85 -6.57
CA LEU A 103 -1.18 3.91 -7.96
C LEU A 103 -1.10 5.33 -8.51
N ARG A 104 -1.48 6.34 -7.72
CA ARG A 104 -1.36 7.75 -8.10
C ARG A 104 0.10 8.14 -8.35
N ALA A 105 0.98 7.74 -7.46
CA ALA A 105 2.42 7.99 -7.62
C ALA A 105 3.00 7.30 -8.85
N SER A 106 2.40 6.19 -9.28
CA SER A 106 2.80 5.44 -10.49
C SER A 106 2.24 6.04 -11.79
N GLY A 107 1.48 7.13 -11.70
CA GLY A 107 0.95 7.82 -12.88
C GLY A 107 -0.53 7.56 -13.18
N PHE A 108 -1.23 6.77 -12.36
CA PHE A 108 -2.68 6.59 -12.52
C PHE A 108 -3.40 7.88 -12.17
N GLY A 109 -4.35 8.32 -13.02
CA GLY A 109 -5.26 9.40 -12.66
C GLY A 109 -6.16 9.00 -11.48
N PRO A 110 -6.79 9.98 -10.77
CA PRO A 110 -7.59 9.69 -9.58
C PRO A 110 -8.72 8.68 -9.84
N ARG A 111 -9.45 8.86 -10.92
CA ARG A 111 -10.57 7.97 -11.28
C ARG A 111 -10.09 6.55 -11.58
N LYS A 112 -9.02 6.42 -12.35
CA LYS A 112 -8.46 5.11 -12.70
C LYS A 112 -7.95 4.38 -11.47
N ALA A 113 -7.25 5.08 -10.58
CA ALA A 113 -6.76 4.50 -9.32
C ALA A 113 -7.92 4.00 -8.44
N GLU A 114 -8.94 4.83 -8.25
CA GLU A 114 -10.13 4.47 -7.47
C GLU A 114 -10.87 3.28 -8.07
N ASN A 115 -11.14 3.32 -9.38
CA ASN A 115 -11.85 2.23 -10.07
C ASN A 115 -11.06 0.92 -10.02
N THR A 116 -9.76 0.96 -10.15
CA THR A 116 -8.91 -0.23 -10.05
C THR A 116 -9.06 -0.89 -8.67
N ILE A 117 -9.04 -0.11 -7.61
CA ILE A 117 -9.21 -0.63 -6.25
C ILE A 117 -10.61 -1.18 -6.04
N ARG A 118 -11.65 -0.46 -6.46
CA ARG A 118 -13.04 -0.87 -6.28
C ARG A 118 -13.43 -2.09 -7.09
N ARG A 119 -12.84 -2.27 -8.28
CA ARG A 119 -13.02 -3.51 -9.06
C ARG A 119 -12.42 -4.71 -8.35
N ALA A 120 -11.24 -4.53 -7.76
CA ALA A 120 -10.58 -5.59 -7.00
C ALA A 120 -11.37 -5.93 -5.72
N ARG A 121 -11.88 -4.90 -5.03
CA ARG A 121 -12.64 -5.07 -3.78
C ARG A 121 -13.75 -4.02 -3.69
N PRO A 122 -15.01 -4.39 -4.02
CA PRO A 122 -16.13 -3.42 -4.01
C PRO A 122 -16.39 -2.74 -2.67
N CYS A 123 -16.08 -3.40 -1.55
CA CYS A 123 -16.26 -2.83 -0.21
C CYS A 123 -15.07 -1.98 0.26
N ALA A 124 -14.03 -1.81 -0.55
CA ALA A 124 -12.88 -1.00 -0.18
C ALA A 124 -13.28 0.47 -0.02
N GLN A 125 -12.70 1.11 1.00
CA GLN A 125 -12.92 2.53 1.28
C GLN A 125 -11.59 3.28 1.19
N ILE A 126 -11.49 4.20 0.23
CA ILE A 126 -10.38 5.13 0.14
C ILE A 126 -10.73 6.30 1.05
N VAL A 127 -10.18 6.32 2.26
CA VAL A 127 -10.54 7.26 3.31
C VAL A 127 -10.12 8.67 2.91
N ARG A 128 -11.05 9.62 2.99
CA ARG A 128 -10.86 10.99 2.49
C ARG A 128 -9.59 11.67 3.03
N ALA A 129 -9.37 11.65 4.33
CA ALA A 129 -8.20 12.29 4.94
C ALA A 129 -6.88 11.65 4.48
N TYR A 130 -6.86 10.34 4.29
CA TYR A 130 -5.69 9.63 3.77
C TYR A 130 -5.47 9.95 2.29
N ARG A 131 -6.54 9.98 1.51
CA ARG A 131 -6.50 10.39 0.10
C ARG A 131 -5.94 11.79 -0.04
N GLU A 132 -6.51 12.77 0.67
CA GLU A 132 -6.12 14.17 0.55
C GLU A 132 -4.68 14.43 0.99
N SER A 133 -4.24 13.84 2.09
CA SER A 133 -2.85 14.01 2.54
C SER A 133 -1.84 13.36 1.59
N GLY A 134 -2.18 12.22 1.00
CA GLY A 134 -1.36 11.60 -0.05
C GLY A 134 -1.28 12.44 -1.33
N GLU A 135 -2.41 13.00 -1.77
CA GLU A 135 -2.46 13.90 -2.92
C GLU A 135 -1.63 15.18 -2.66
N GLU A 136 -1.69 15.72 -1.45
CA GLU A 136 -0.88 16.88 -1.07
C GLU A 136 0.60 16.57 -1.14
N TYR A 137 1.02 15.40 -0.65
CA TYR A 137 2.40 14.94 -0.77
C TYR A 137 2.85 14.92 -2.23
N LEU A 138 2.04 14.34 -3.12
CA LEU A 138 2.39 14.27 -4.54
C LEU A 138 2.48 15.64 -5.19
N ARG A 139 1.59 16.58 -4.86
CA ARG A 139 1.65 17.95 -5.36
C ARG A 139 2.93 18.66 -4.94
N ARG A 140 3.33 18.53 -3.68
CA ARG A 140 4.58 19.12 -3.15
C ARG A 140 5.80 18.53 -3.82
N MET A 141 5.84 17.22 -4.02
CA MET A 141 6.95 16.56 -4.69
C MET A 141 7.07 16.97 -6.15
N LYS A 142 5.96 17.16 -6.84
CA LYS A 142 5.96 17.68 -8.22
C LYS A 142 6.57 19.09 -8.28
N ARG A 143 6.19 19.98 -7.36
CA ARG A 143 6.78 21.34 -7.29
C ARG A 143 8.30 21.28 -7.10
N TRP A 144 8.79 20.38 -6.25
CA TRP A 144 10.22 20.19 -6.05
C TRP A 144 10.94 19.75 -7.32
N ARG A 145 10.34 18.84 -8.08
CA ARG A 145 10.91 18.35 -9.35
C ARG A 145 10.95 19.44 -10.43
N ASP A 146 10.01 20.37 -10.40
CA ASP A 146 9.89 21.45 -11.39
C ASP A 146 10.79 22.65 -11.05
N LEU A 147 11.46 22.67 -9.91
CA LEU A 147 12.47 23.67 -9.55
C LEU A 147 13.80 23.36 -10.21
#